data_e1a224ee3570fc1e63b8aadfb23971c4
#
_entry.id   e1a224ee3570fc1e63b8aadfb23971c4
#
_cell.length_a   1.000
_cell.length_b   1.000
_cell.length_c   1.000
_cell.angle_alpha   90.00
_cell.angle_beta   90.00
_cell.angle_gamma   90.00
#
_symmetry.space_group_name_H-M   'P 1'
#
loop_
_entity.id
_entity.type
_entity.pdbx_description
1 polymer ?
#
loop_
_entity_poly.entity_id
_entity_poly.type
_entity_poly.pdbx_seq_one_letter_code
_entity_poly.pdbx_strand_id
1 'polypeptide(L)'
;MSRSVSYKIYQEVFARWPQQALRPDHQLQDVLGKAVAERYKNYQPSMEAEELSKAKALQFLLLDRYSDRFELKGRMLEPKSQPTYFEDLVREIDEAPNRSWLERLGKRLSGMIRFQ
;
A
#
# COMPACT_ATOMS: atom_id res chain seq x y z
N MET A 1 9.83 -12.77 28.49
CA MET A 1 8.73 -13.15 27.59
C MET A 1 9.30 -13.68 26.28
N SER A 2 9.02 -14.92 25.98
CA SER A 2 9.29 -15.41 24.64
C SER A 2 8.29 -14.75 23.69
N ARG A 3 8.78 -13.85 22.86
CA ARG A 3 7.94 -13.24 21.83
C ARG A 3 7.59 -14.31 20.80
N SER A 4 6.32 -14.41 20.47
CA SER A 4 5.86 -15.37 19.47
C SER A 4 6.52 -15.10 18.12
N VAL A 5 6.62 -16.12 17.28
CA VAL A 5 7.18 -15.99 15.92
C VAL A 5 6.32 -15.04 15.09
N SER A 6 5.00 -15.13 15.21
CA SER A 6 4.07 -14.25 14.52
C SER A 6 4.30 -12.78 14.88
N TYR A 7 4.51 -12.49 16.16
CA TYR A 7 4.76 -11.11 16.60
C TYR A 7 6.03 -10.52 16.00
N LYS A 8 7.10 -11.33 15.93
CA LYS A 8 8.35 -10.92 15.29
C LYS A 8 8.13 -10.59 13.81
N ILE A 9 7.39 -11.43 13.11
CA ILE A 9 7.07 -11.20 11.69
C ILE A 9 6.27 -9.88 11.52
N TYR A 10 5.28 -9.64 12.35
CA TYR A 10 4.55 -8.38 12.33
C TYR A 10 5.47 -7.17 12.52
N GLN A 11 6.36 -7.22 13.49
CA GLN A 11 7.28 -6.12 13.76
C GLN A 11 8.21 -5.85 12.57
N GLU A 12 8.79 -6.91 11.98
CA GLU A 12 9.64 -6.79 10.81
C GLU A 12 8.89 -6.19 9.62
N VAL A 13 7.69 -6.67 9.35
CA VAL A 13 6.86 -6.18 8.25
C VAL A 13 6.53 -4.71 8.42
N PHE A 14 6.09 -4.31 9.61
CA PHE A 14 5.73 -2.91 9.86
C PHE A 14 6.94 -1.97 9.82
N ALA A 15 8.10 -2.42 10.27
CA ALA A 15 9.33 -1.64 10.18
C ALA A 15 9.78 -1.40 8.73
N ARG A 16 9.51 -2.34 7.84
CA ARG A 16 9.88 -2.27 6.43
C ARG A 16 8.76 -1.77 5.52
N TRP A 17 7.58 -1.56 6.05
CA TRP A 17 6.45 -1.11 5.26
C TRP A 17 6.70 0.30 4.70
N PRO A 18 6.51 0.52 3.38
CA PRO A 18 6.73 1.84 2.79
C PRO A 18 5.74 2.87 3.33
N GLN A 19 6.21 4.09 3.51
CA GLN A 19 5.35 5.19 3.94
C GLN A 19 4.53 5.72 2.77
N GLN A 20 3.27 6.02 3.04
CA GLN A 20 2.37 6.58 2.05
C GLN A 20 2.52 8.10 2.01
N ALA A 21 3.14 8.61 0.93
CA ALA A 21 3.41 10.03 0.78
C ALA A 21 2.16 10.87 0.52
N LEU A 22 1.11 10.27 -0.05
CA LEU A 22 -0.15 10.95 -0.35
C LEU A 22 -0.97 11.27 0.90
N ARG A 23 -0.84 10.47 1.94
CA ARG A 23 -1.52 10.65 3.23
C ARG A 23 -0.54 10.41 4.37
N PRO A 24 0.34 11.37 4.65
CA PRO A 24 1.38 11.16 5.66
C PRO A 24 0.83 11.03 7.09
N ASP A 25 -0.38 11.49 7.35
CA ASP A 25 -1.07 11.39 8.63
C ASP A 25 -1.81 10.05 8.84
N HIS A 26 -1.97 9.26 7.79
CA HIS A 26 -2.65 7.97 7.84
C HIS A 26 -1.77 6.88 7.23
N GLN A 27 -1.00 6.21 8.10
CA GLN A 27 -0.13 5.10 7.67
C GLN A 27 -0.75 3.76 8.06
N LEU A 28 -0.77 2.81 7.12
CA LEU A 28 -1.31 1.47 7.34
C LEU A 28 -0.61 0.76 8.49
N GLN A 29 0.73 0.87 8.56
CA GLN A 29 1.52 0.25 9.61
C GLN A 29 1.17 0.78 11.01
N ASP A 30 0.79 2.03 11.13
CA ASP A 30 0.38 2.60 12.42
C ASP A 30 -0.96 2.03 12.89
N VAL A 31 -1.94 1.97 11.98
CA VAL A 31 -3.28 1.46 12.29
C VAL A 31 -3.23 -0.03 12.62
N LEU A 32 -2.59 -0.82 11.77
CA LEU A 32 -2.46 -2.26 11.97
C LEU A 32 -1.56 -2.58 13.17
N GLY A 33 -0.52 -1.79 13.39
CA GLY A 33 0.36 -1.94 14.56
C GLY A 33 -0.39 -1.78 15.88
N LYS A 34 -1.29 -0.81 15.97
CA LYS A 34 -2.15 -0.63 17.15
C LYS A 34 -3.09 -1.81 17.34
N ALA A 35 -3.73 -2.28 16.26
CA ALA A 35 -4.64 -3.41 16.32
C ALA A 35 -3.93 -4.69 16.74
N VAL A 36 -2.73 -4.94 16.21
CA VAL A 36 -1.90 -6.09 16.58
C VAL A 36 -1.47 -6.00 18.05
N ALA A 37 -0.99 -4.84 18.49
CA ALA A 37 -0.59 -4.63 19.87
C ALA A 37 -1.76 -4.89 20.84
N GLU A 38 -2.95 -4.47 20.48
CA GLU A 38 -4.16 -4.70 21.28
C GLU A 38 -4.48 -6.19 21.39
N ARG A 39 -4.42 -6.93 20.29
CA ARG A 39 -4.65 -8.38 20.31
C ARG A 39 -3.61 -9.12 21.14
N TYR A 40 -2.35 -8.72 21.11
CA TYR A 40 -1.27 -9.38 21.83
C TYR A 40 -1.25 -9.07 23.33
N LYS A 41 -2.04 -8.12 23.80
CA LYS A 41 -2.24 -7.93 25.26
C LYS A 41 -2.86 -9.15 25.93
N ASN A 42 -3.77 -9.82 25.21
CA ASN A 42 -4.46 -11.01 25.68
C ASN A 42 -4.03 -12.25 24.89
N TYR A 43 -2.77 -12.32 24.51
CA TYR A 43 -2.24 -13.39 23.69
C TYR A 43 -2.32 -14.74 24.40
N GLN A 44 -2.77 -15.75 23.66
CA GLN A 44 -2.78 -17.15 24.07
C GLN A 44 -2.09 -18.01 23.01
N PRO A 45 -1.38 -19.09 23.41
CA PRO A 45 -0.71 -19.97 22.44
C PRO A 45 -1.62 -20.56 21.36
N SER A 46 -2.90 -20.72 21.66
CA SER A 46 -3.90 -21.20 20.69
C SER A 46 -4.13 -20.24 19.52
N MET A 47 -3.77 -18.97 19.68
CA MET A 47 -3.91 -17.93 18.64
C MET A 47 -2.74 -17.92 17.66
N GLU A 48 -1.62 -18.58 17.98
CA GLU A 48 -0.39 -18.47 17.21
C GLU A 48 -0.55 -18.89 15.74
N ALA A 49 -1.25 -19.98 15.47
CA ALA A 49 -1.44 -20.47 14.11
C ALA A 49 -2.18 -19.44 13.22
N GLU A 50 -3.23 -18.84 13.75
CA GLU A 50 -4.03 -17.82 13.04
C GLU A 50 -3.22 -16.52 12.86
N GLU A 51 -2.58 -16.06 13.92
CA GLU A 51 -1.75 -14.85 13.88
C GLU A 51 -0.56 -15.03 12.94
N LEU A 52 0.06 -16.20 12.93
CA LEU A 52 1.15 -16.51 12.01
C LEU A 52 0.68 -16.44 10.55
N SER A 53 -0.50 -16.96 10.24
CA SER A 53 -1.11 -16.88 8.91
C SER A 53 -1.33 -15.42 8.47
N LYS A 54 -1.87 -14.60 9.36
CA LYS A 54 -2.09 -13.17 9.10
C LYS A 54 -0.78 -12.42 8.89
N ALA A 55 0.21 -12.67 9.73
CA ALA A 55 1.53 -12.04 9.63
C ALA A 55 2.23 -12.41 8.32
N LYS A 56 2.16 -13.67 7.91
CA LYS A 56 2.72 -14.12 6.62
C LYS A 56 1.98 -13.50 5.43
N ALA A 57 0.68 -13.31 5.52
CA ALA A 57 -0.09 -12.63 4.47
C ALA A 57 0.43 -11.19 4.27
N LEU A 58 0.67 -10.46 5.34
CA LEU A 58 1.27 -9.13 5.26
C LEU A 58 2.69 -9.14 4.71
N GLN A 59 3.48 -10.15 5.09
CA GLN A 59 4.84 -10.33 4.56
C GLN A 59 4.81 -10.58 3.04
N PHE A 60 3.88 -11.37 2.54
CA PHE A 60 3.72 -11.62 1.12
C PHE A 60 3.30 -10.37 0.35
N LEU A 61 2.46 -9.51 0.95
CA LEU A 61 2.12 -8.22 0.36
C LEU A 61 3.36 -7.32 0.27
N LEU A 62 4.17 -7.27 1.32
CA LEU A 62 5.40 -6.48 1.33
C LEU A 62 6.41 -6.95 0.27
N LEU A 63 6.48 -8.25 0.00
CA LEU A 63 7.37 -8.85 -1.00
C LEU A 63 6.77 -8.87 -2.42
N ASP A 64 5.61 -8.28 -2.63
CA ASP A 64 4.90 -8.22 -3.91
C ASP A 64 4.64 -9.59 -4.56
N ARG A 65 4.53 -10.65 -3.76
CA ARG A 65 4.33 -12.02 -4.28
C ARG A 65 3.04 -12.18 -5.08
N TYR A 66 1.98 -11.50 -4.67
CA TYR A 66 0.71 -11.57 -5.39
C TYR A 66 0.76 -10.81 -6.71
N SER A 67 1.43 -9.65 -6.71
CA SER A 67 1.66 -8.87 -7.92
C SER A 67 2.48 -9.66 -8.95
N ASP A 68 3.56 -10.31 -8.50
CA ASP A 68 4.42 -11.12 -9.37
C ASP A 68 3.68 -12.34 -9.93
N ARG A 69 2.86 -12.99 -9.11
CA ARG A 69 2.12 -14.19 -9.53
C ARG A 69 0.95 -13.88 -10.48
N PHE A 70 0.27 -12.77 -10.25
CA PHE A 70 -0.91 -12.36 -11.02
C PHE A 70 -0.66 -11.11 -11.85
N GLU A 71 0.55 -10.97 -12.36
CA GLU A 71 0.95 -9.81 -13.15
C GLU A 71 0.07 -9.65 -14.39
N LEU A 72 -0.42 -8.43 -14.57
CA LEU A 72 -1.17 -8.07 -15.77
C LEU A 72 -0.21 -7.85 -16.93
N LYS A 73 -0.52 -8.45 -18.07
CA LYS A 73 0.30 -8.36 -19.28
C LYS A 73 -0.57 -8.06 -20.51
N GLY A 74 0.06 -7.46 -21.52
CA GLY A 74 -0.54 -7.26 -22.82
C GLY A 74 -1.48 -6.06 -22.90
N ARG A 75 -2.56 -6.22 -23.64
CA ARG A 75 -3.46 -5.11 -24.03
C ARG A 75 -4.18 -4.44 -22.85
N MET A 76 -4.32 -5.11 -21.73
CA MET A 76 -4.93 -4.52 -20.54
C MET A 76 -4.10 -3.38 -19.97
N LEU A 77 -2.78 -3.42 -20.17
CA LEU A 77 -1.86 -2.37 -19.72
C LEU A 77 -1.75 -1.21 -20.71
N GLU A 78 -2.15 -1.44 -21.97
CA GLU A 78 -2.08 -0.45 -23.04
C GLU A 78 -3.43 -0.32 -23.74
N PRO A 79 -4.41 0.40 -23.17
CA PRO A 79 -5.71 0.62 -23.78
C PRO A 79 -5.57 1.33 -25.15
N LYS A 80 -6.30 0.87 -26.16
CA LYS A 80 -6.24 1.48 -27.51
C LYS A 80 -6.66 2.94 -27.51
N SER A 81 -7.60 3.32 -26.66
CA SER A 81 -8.09 4.70 -26.57
C SER A 81 -7.06 5.66 -26.01
N GLN A 82 -6.18 5.19 -25.13
CA GLN A 82 -5.11 5.97 -24.54
C GLN A 82 -3.99 5.01 -24.11
N PRO A 83 -3.02 4.70 -25.00
CA PRO A 83 -1.98 3.69 -24.73
C PRO A 83 -1.13 3.96 -23.49
N THR A 84 -0.94 5.23 -23.14
CA THR A 84 -0.12 5.65 -21.98
C THR A 84 -0.96 5.91 -20.73
N TYR A 85 -2.22 5.49 -20.68
CA TYR A 85 -3.14 5.83 -19.59
C TYR A 85 -2.57 5.45 -18.21
N PHE A 86 -2.11 4.21 -18.06
CA PHE A 86 -1.61 3.73 -16.77
C PHE A 86 -0.26 4.35 -16.41
N GLU A 87 0.60 4.57 -17.39
CA GLU A 87 1.88 5.26 -17.17
C GLU A 87 1.67 6.70 -16.71
N ASP A 88 0.75 7.42 -17.34
CA ASP A 88 0.39 8.79 -16.97
C ASP A 88 -0.21 8.83 -15.56
N LEU A 89 -1.06 7.86 -15.22
CA LEU A 89 -1.68 7.75 -13.92
C LEU A 89 -0.63 7.52 -12.81
N VAL A 90 0.31 6.60 -13.02
CA VAL A 90 1.40 6.33 -12.06
C VAL A 90 2.26 7.58 -11.88
N ARG A 91 2.63 8.25 -12.98
CA ARG A 91 3.40 9.49 -12.93
C ARG A 91 2.68 10.57 -12.14
N GLU A 92 1.38 10.71 -12.34
CA GLU A 92 0.55 11.67 -11.63
C GLU A 92 0.51 11.39 -10.12
N ILE A 93 0.40 10.13 -9.73
CA ILE A 93 0.41 9.71 -8.33
C ILE A 93 1.78 10.02 -7.70
N ASP A 94 2.88 9.74 -8.40
CA ASP A 94 4.23 9.99 -7.91
C ASP A 94 4.53 11.48 -7.76
N GLU A 95 4.02 12.31 -8.66
CA GLU A 95 4.22 13.76 -8.63
C GLU A 95 3.32 14.49 -7.62
N ALA A 96 2.17 13.92 -7.29
CA ALA A 96 1.17 14.58 -6.44
C ALA A 96 1.70 15.12 -5.11
N PRO A 97 2.54 14.41 -4.35
CA PRO A 97 3.07 14.91 -3.09
C PRO A 97 3.97 16.15 -3.22
N ASN A 98 4.58 16.32 -4.39
CA ASN A 98 5.58 17.36 -4.66
C ASN A 98 5.00 18.56 -5.44
N ARG A 99 3.69 18.55 -5.73
CA ARG A 99 3.06 19.62 -6.51
C ARG A 99 2.86 20.85 -5.69
N SER A 100 3.16 22.01 -6.31
CA SER A 100 2.84 23.32 -5.75
C SER A 100 1.33 23.56 -5.82
N TRP A 101 0.86 24.55 -5.05
CA TRP A 101 -0.54 24.97 -5.06
C TRP A 101 -0.99 25.40 -6.48
N LEU A 102 -0.14 26.12 -7.21
CA LEU A 102 -0.44 26.57 -8.56
C LEU A 102 -0.59 25.41 -9.54
N GLU A 103 0.26 24.40 -9.43
CA GLU A 103 0.16 23.19 -10.25
C GLU A 103 -1.13 22.42 -9.99
N ARG A 104 -1.54 22.32 -8.73
CA ARG A 104 -2.82 21.71 -8.36
C ARG A 104 -4.00 22.43 -8.94
N LEU A 105 -3.97 23.76 -8.88
CA LEU A 105 -5.02 24.62 -9.46
C LEU A 105 -5.06 24.47 -10.98
N GLY A 106 -3.91 24.49 -11.64
CA GLY A 106 -3.80 24.30 -13.09
C GLY A 106 -4.39 22.97 -13.54
N LYS A 107 -4.08 21.88 -12.82
CA LYS A 107 -4.65 20.57 -13.14
C LYS A 107 -6.15 20.49 -12.92
N ARG A 108 -6.67 21.13 -11.90
CA ARG A 108 -8.11 21.21 -11.65
C ARG A 108 -8.83 21.91 -12.81
N LEU A 109 -8.30 23.05 -13.24
CA LEU A 109 -8.86 23.80 -14.35
C LEU A 109 -8.78 23.02 -15.67
N SER A 110 -7.65 22.37 -15.91
CA SER A 110 -7.45 21.51 -17.08
C SER A 110 -8.46 20.36 -17.13
N GLY A 111 -8.77 19.77 -15.99
CA GLY A 111 -9.77 18.70 -15.89
C GLY A 111 -11.20 19.18 -16.12
N MET A 112 -11.49 20.44 -15.86
CA MET A 112 -12.81 21.04 -16.08
C MET A 112 -13.05 21.45 -17.54
N ILE A 113 -12.01 21.73 -18.28
CA ILE A 113 -12.07 22.11 -19.69
C ILE A 113 -11.82 20.87 -20.53
N ARG A 114 -12.89 20.27 -21.05
CA ARG A 114 -12.79 19.18 -22.01
C ARG A 114 -12.91 19.74 -23.40
N PHE A 115 -11.81 19.73 -24.12
CA PHE A 115 -11.83 20.00 -25.56
C PHE A 115 -12.20 18.67 -26.26
N GLN A 116 -13.31 18.71 -26.94
CA GLN A 116 -13.68 17.60 -27.81
C GLN A 116 -13.05 17.81 -29.21
#